data_07d8535a4944a40d5ecfbaa19b3ea9e4
#
_entry.id   07d8535a4944a40d5ecfbaa19b3ea9e4
#
_cell.length_a   1.000
_cell.length_b   1.000
_cell.length_c   1.000
_cell.angle_alpha   90.00
_cell.angle_beta   90.00
_cell.angle_gamma   90.00
#
_symmetry.space_group_name_H-M   'P 1'
#
loop_
_entity.id
_entity.type
_entity.pdbx_description
1 polymer ?
#
loop_
_entity_poly.entity_id
_entity_poly.type
_entity_poly.pdbx_seq_one_letter_code
_entity_poly.pdbx_strand_id
1 'polypeptide(L)'
;MSGGKSGGKAGDASSAKTQSRSAKAGLQFPVGRIHRLLRKGNYAQRIGAGAPVYLAAVLEYLTAEILELAGNAARDNKKSRIIPRHLQLAIRNDEELNKLLGGVTISQGGV
;
A
#
# COMPACT_ATOMS: atom_id res chain seq x y z
N MET A 1 -6.27 -1.29 -15.20
CA MET A 1 -6.04 -1.32 -15.31
C MET A 1 -5.87 -1.06 -15.16
N SER A 2 -5.86 -0.42 -15.27
CA SER A 2 -5.52 -0.15 -15.33
C SER A 2 -5.65 0.42 -14.71
N GLY A 3 -5.80 0.99 -14.77
CA GLY A 3 -5.70 1.35 -14.50
C GLY A 3 -5.96 2.01 -14.00
N GLY A 4 -6.23 2.42 -14.05
CA GLY A 4 -6.19 2.78 -13.99
C GLY A 4 -6.50 3.42 -13.85
N LYS A 5 -6.73 3.65 -14.17
CA LYS A 5 -6.86 4.05 -14.49
C LYS A 5 -7.01 4.32 -14.28
N SER A 6 -7.03 4.58 -14.31
CA SER A 6 -6.96 4.63 -14.51
C SER A 6 -7.25 4.84 -14.45
N GLY A 7 -7.65 5.21 -14.60
CA GLY A 7 -7.59 5.15 -14.92
C GLY A 7 -7.96 5.34 -15.25
N GLY A 8 -8.38 5.57 -15.58
CA GLY A 8 -8.46 5.39 -16.28
C GLY A 8 -9.03 5.58 -16.81
N LYS A 9 -9.35 5.81 -17.45
CA LYS A 9 -9.76 5.87 -18.28
C LYS A 9 -10.17 5.67 -18.99
N ALA A 10 -10.48 5.86 -19.29
CA ALA A 10 -10.69 5.70 -20.18
C ALA A 10 -10.88 5.86 -20.90
N GLY A 11 -11.07 5.48 -20.88
CA GLY A 11 -11.09 5.49 -21.87
C GLY A 11 -10.92 6.04 -23.01
N ASP A 12 -10.87 6.64 -23.37
CA ASP A 12 -10.61 7.26 -24.48
C ASP A 12 -9.37 6.79 -25.17
N ALA A 13 -9.37 6.73 -26.44
CA ALA A 13 -8.25 6.22 -27.20
C ALA A 13 -6.98 7.00 -26.91
N SER A 14 -7.08 8.27 -26.71
CA SER A 14 -5.90 9.03 -26.42
C SER A 14 -5.38 8.70 -25.05
N SER A 15 -6.23 8.20 -24.17
CA SER A 15 -5.77 7.85 -22.85
C SER A 15 -4.86 6.63 -22.90
N ALA A 16 -4.86 5.88 -23.99
CA ALA A 16 -3.95 4.76 -24.11
C ALA A 16 -2.50 5.20 -24.05
N LYS A 17 -2.21 6.44 -24.36
CA LYS A 17 -0.85 6.93 -24.29
C LYS A 17 -0.55 7.64 -22.98
N THR A 18 -1.56 7.79 -22.15
CA THR A 18 -1.39 8.46 -20.88
C THR A 18 -0.89 7.46 -19.86
N GLN A 19 0.16 7.83 -19.18
CA GLN A 19 0.74 6.98 -18.16
C GLN A 19 0.41 7.54 -16.79
N SER A 20 -0.04 6.69 -15.87
CA SER A 20 -0.32 7.12 -14.51
C SER A 20 0.99 7.49 -13.81
N ARG A 21 0.89 8.27 -12.76
CA ARG A 21 2.07 8.59 -11.97
C ARG A 21 2.66 7.33 -11.34
N SER A 22 1.82 6.38 -10.97
CA SER A 22 2.31 5.10 -10.44
C SER A 22 3.14 4.38 -11.49
N ALA A 23 2.65 4.31 -12.73
CA ALA A 23 3.39 3.64 -13.80
C ALA A 23 4.71 4.35 -14.07
N LYS A 24 4.71 5.68 -14.08
CA LYS A 24 5.94 6.43 -14.30
C LYS A 24 6.99 6.15 -13.24
N ALA A 25 6.55 5.92 -12.01
CA ALA A 25 7.45 5.66 -10.90
C ALA A 25 7.75 4.17 -10.72
N GLY A 26 7.14 3.31 -11.52
CA GLY A 26 7.31 1.87 -11.38
C GLY A 26 6.64 1.30 -10.15
N LEU A 27 5.58 1.94 -9.69
CA LEU A 27 4.89 1.54 -8.47
C LEU A 27 3.54 0.93 -8.77
N GLN A 28 3.12 0.02 -7.90
CA GLN A 28 1.79 -0.57 -7.95
C GLN A 28 0.76 0.25 -7.16
N PHE A 29 1.20 0.96 -6.12
CA PHE A 29 0.30 1.72 -5.27
C PHE A 29 -0.16 2.99 -5.99
N PRO A 30 -1.38 3.44 -5.72
CA PRO A 30 -2.01 4.52 -6.50
C PRO A 30 -1.54 5.91 -6.03
N VAL A 31 -0.55 6.44 -6.72
CA VAL A 31 0.03 7.75 -6.39
C VAL A 31 -1.01 8.86 -6.40
N GLY A 32 -1.89 8.86 -7.42
CA GLY A 32 -2.91 9.90 -7.53
C GLY A 32 -3.89 9.91 -6.36
N ARG A 33 -4.28 8.73 -5.91
CA ARG A 33 -5.18 8.62 -4.77
C ARG A 33 -4.53 9.09 -3.49
N ILE A 34 -3.26 8.76 -3.32
CA ILE A 34 -2.51 9.20 -2.15
C ILE A 34 -2.38 10.72 -2.16
N HIS A 35 -2.13 11.31 -3.32
CA HIS A 35 -2.05 12.76 -3.44
C HIS A 35 -3.37 13.41 -3.01
N ARG A 36 -4.48 12.83 -3.44
CA ARG A 36 -5.79 13.34 -3.06
C ARG A 36 -6.01 13.27 -1.56
N LEU A 37 -5.61 12.16 -0.94
CA LEU A 37 -5.75 12.00 0.51
C LEU A 37 -4.88 13.00 1.26
N LEU A 38 -3.67 13.25 0.76
CA LEU A 38 -2.79 14.24 1.38
C LEU A 38 -3.39 15.62 1.33
N ARG A 39 -3.99 16.00 0.19
CA ARG A 39 -4.64 17.30 0.08
C ARG A 39 -5.84 17.40 1.01
N LYS A 40 -6.63 16.35 1.08
CA LYS A 40 -7.83 16.34 1.87
C LYS A 40 -7.57 16.40 3.36
N GLY A 41 -6.46 15.83 3.79
CA GLY A 41 -6.16 15.74 5.21
C GLY A 41 -5.69 17.04 5.83
N ASN A 42 -5.46 18.05 5.01
CA ASN A 42 -5.11 19.38 5.52
C ASN A 42 -3.84 19.37 6.36
N TYR A 43 -2.88 18.55 5.95
CA TYR A 43 -1.62 18.43 6.69
C TYR A 43 -0.68 19.58 6.41
N ALA A 44 -0.81 20.21 5.25
CA ALA A 44 0.00 21.34 4.86
C ALA A 44 -0.76 22.14 3.84
N GLN A 45 -0.32 23.37 3.61
CA GLN A 45 -0.95 24.23 2.64
C GLN A 45 -0.77 23.73 1.21
N ARG A 46 0.36 23.12 0.93
CA ARG A 46 0.68 22.62 -0.40
C ARG A 46 1.35 21.26 -0.28
N ILE A 47 1.16 20.45 -1.30
CA ILE A 47 1.74 19.12 -1.37
C ILE A 47 2.59 19.07 -2.65
N GLY A 48 3.90 18.94 -2.49
CA GLY A 48 4.78 18.83 -3.63
C GLY A 48 4.52 17.56 -4.42
N ALA A 49 4.82 17.60 -5.71
CA ALA A 49 4.51 16.50 -6.61
C ALA A 49 5.20 15.20 -6.23
N GLY A 50 6.39 15.27 -5.66
CA GLY A 50 7.13 14.08 -5.28
C GLY A 50 6.68 13.44 -3.98
N ALA A 51 5.92 14.17 -3.15
CA ALA A 51 5.52 13.65 -1.86
C ALA A 51 4.61 12.43 -1.98
N PRO A 52 3.57 12.43 -2.83
CA PRO A 52 2.73 11.23 -2.95
C PRO A 52 3.48 10.06 -3.59
N VAL A 53 4.45 10.33 -4.47
CA VAL A 53 5.26 9.26 -5.06
C VAL A 53 6.11 8.60 -3.97
N TYR A 54 6.77 9.42 -3.17
CA TYR A 54 7.59 8.90 -2.08
C TYR A 54 6.76 8.08 -1.10
N LEU A 55 5.60 8.62 -0.71
CA LEU A 55 4.75 7.93 0.24
C LEU A 55 4.21 6.62 -0.32
N ALA A 56 3.83 6.62 -1.60
CA ALA A 56 3.38 5.39 -2.24
C ALA A 56 4.49 4.33 -2.25
N ALA A 57 5.72 4.75 -2.50
CA ALA A 57 6.86 3.83 -2.50
C ALA A 57 7.08 3.24 -1.11
N VAL A 58 6.99 4.06 -0.07
CA VAL A 58 7.15 3.59 1.30
C VAL A 58 6.05 2.58 1.64
N LEU A 59 4.81 2.88 1.29
CA LEU A 59 3.69 1.99 1.58
C LEU A 59 3.83 0.67 0.83
N GLU A 60 4.27 0.73 -0.42
CA GLU A 60 4.46 -0.49 -1.20
C GLU A 60 5.57 -1.34 -0.60
N TYR A 61 6.67 -0.73 -0.19
CA TYR A 61 7.77 -1.44 0.44
C TYR A 61 7.31 -2.11 1.74
N LEU A 62 6.63 -1.36 2.60
CA LEU A 62 6.16 -1.91 3.87
C LEU A 62 5.18 -3.06 3.66
N THR A 63 4.28 -2.91 2.71
CA THR A 63 3.31 -3.96 2.42
C THR A 63 4.02 -5.24 1.96
N ALA A 64 5.01 -5.09 1.09
CA ALA A 64 5.76 -6.25 0.61
C ALA A 64 6.48 -6.96 1.76
N GLU A 65 7.08 -6.19 2.65
CA GLU A 65 7.78 -6.75 3.80
C GLU A 65 6.83 -7.51 4.72
N ILE A 66 5.69 -6.89 5.02
CA ILE A 66 4.70 -7.53 5.89
C ILE A 66 4.16 -8.81 5.25
N LEU A 67 3.91 -8.78 3.95
CA LEU A 67 3.38 -9.95 3.26
C LEU A 67 4.40 -11.09 3.20
N GLU A 68 5.68 -10.76 3.05
CA GLU A 68 6.70 -11.80 3.07
C GLU A 68 6.74 -12.51 4.42
N LEU A 69 6.71 -11.73 5.50
CA LEU A 69 6.75 -12.30 6.84
C LEU A 69 5.44 -13.05 7.16
N ALA A 70 4.32 -12.51 6.72
CA ALA A 70 3.04 -13.18 6.94
C ALA A 70 2.97 -14.49 6.15
N GLY A 71 3.54 -14.52 4.95
CA GLY A 71 3.63 -15.74 4.17
C GLY A 71 4.46 -16.79 4.89
N ASN A 72 5.57 -16.37 5.51
CA ASN A 72 6.38 -17.29 6.29
C ASN A 72 5.59 -17.84 7.48
N ALA A 73 4.83 -16.98 8.16
CA ALA A 73 4.02 -17.40 9.29
C ALA A 73 2.95 -18.42 8.86
N ALA A 74 2.34 -18.17 7.69
CA ALA A 74 1.35 -19.10 7.18
C ALA A 74 1.97 -20.47 6.87
N ARG A 75 3.14 -20.46 6.23
CA ARG A 75 3.83 -21.70 5.91
C ARG A 75 4.24 -22.46 7.17
N ASP A 76 4.72 -21.74 8.17
CA ASP A 76 5.08 -22.37 9.44
C ASP A 76 3.87 -23.00 10.11
N ASN A 77 2.69 -22.43 9.85
CA ASN A 77 1.43 -22.96 10.36
C ASN A 77 0.80 -23.96 9.41
N LYS A 78 1.54 -24.35 8.36
CA LYS A 78 1.09 -25.32 7.35
C LYS A 78 -0.18 -24.89 6.66
N LYS A 79 -0.28 -23.59 6.37
CA LYS A 79 -1.42 -23.03 5.66
C LYS A 79 -0.97 -22.46 4.34
N SER A 80 -1.85 -22.51 3.36
CA SER A 80 -1.58 -21.93 2.05
C SER A 80 -2.22 -20.55 1.88
N ARG A 81 -2.96 -20.10 2.88
CA ARG A 81 -3.66 -18.83 2.85
C ARG A 81 -3.17 -17.94 3.95
N ILE A 82 -2.93 -16.67 3.61
CA ILE A 82 -2.59 -15.67 4.62
C ILE A 82 -3.90 -15.14 5.21
N ILE A 83 -4.06 -15.29 6.51
CA ILE A 83 -5.22 -14.76 7.22
C ILE A 83 -4.75 -13.66 8.17
N PRO A 84 -5.67 -12.85 8.71
CA PRO A 84 -5.28 -11.74 9.58
C PRO A 84 -4.35 -12.13 10.73
N ARG A 85 -4.53 -13.32 11.28
CA ARG A 85 -3.65 -13.77 12.35
C ARG A 85 -2.19 -13.88 11.89
N HIS A 86 -1.96 -14.28 10.65
CA HIS A 86 -0.59 -14.35 10.12
C HIS A 86 0.02 -12.97 10.00
N LEU A 87 -0.78 -11.99 9.60
CA LEU A 87 -0.32 -10.61 9.53
C LEU A 87 0.02 -10.09 10.92
N GLN A 88 -0.83 -10.39 11.89
CA GLN A 88 -0.61 -9.98 13.26
C GLN A 88 0.67 -10.60 13.82
N LEU A 89 0.87 -11.90 13.59
CA LEU A 89 2.08 -12.57 14.04
C LEU A 89 3.32 -11.97 13.40
N ALA A 90 3.24 -11.68 12.10
CA ALA A 90 4.37 -11.09 11.38
C ALA A 90 4.79 -9.77 11.99
N ILE A 91 3.81 -8.90 12.29
CA ILE A 91 4.09 -7.60 12.87
C ILE A 91 4.59 -7.73 14.29
N ARG A 92 3.98 -8.61 15.06
CA ARG A 92 4.31 -8.77 16.46
C ARG A 92 5.71 -9.37 16.67
N ASN A 93 6.11 -10.26 15.77
CA ASN A 93 7.39 -10.97 15.93
C ASN A 93 8.57 -10.24 15.30
N ASP A 94 8.34 -9.20 14.51
CA ASP A 94 9.40 -8.40 13.95
C ASP A 94 9.58 -7.16 14.81
N GLU A 95 10.80 -6.97 15.29
CA GLU A 95 11.06 -5.90 16.26
C GLU A 95 10.71 -4.53 15.70
N GLU A 96 11.11 -4.25 14.47
CA GLU A 96 10.89 -2.95 13.89
C GLU A 96 9.42 -2.73 13.52
N LEU A 97 8.79 -3.74 12.94
CA LEU A 97 7.38 -3.62 12.60
C LEU A 97 6.52 -3.52 13.84
N ASN A 98 6.90 -4.23 14.90
CA ASN A 98 6.16 -4.16 16.15
C ASN A 98 6.22 -2.76 16.75
N LYS A 99 7.39 -2.13 16.70
CA LYS A 99 7.52 -0.75 17.18
C LYS A 99 6.66 0.21 16.37
N LEU A 100 6.61 0.00 15.07
CA LEU A 100 5.92 0.92 14.18
C LEU A 100 4.41 0.69 14.17
N LEU A 101 3.98 -0.56 14.17
CA LEU A 101 2.60 -0.93 13.90
C LEU A 101 1.94 -1.79 14.97
N GLY A 102 2.67 -2.15 16.03
CA GLY A 102 2.16 -3.09 17.01
C GLY A 102 0.90 -2.65 17.72
N GLY A 103 0.65 -1.33 17.76
CA GLY A 103 -0.55 -0.80 18.37
C GLY A 103 -1.74 -0.67 17.43
N VAL A 104 -1.57 -1.05 16.17
CA VAL A 104 -2.65 -0.91 15.18
C VAL A 104 -3.57 -2.10 15.28
N THR A 105 -4.87 -1.82 15.45
CA THR A 105 -5.88 -2.87 15.48
C THR A 105 -7.04 -2.45 14.60
N ILE A 106 -7.82 -3.45 14.20
CA ILE A 106 -9.04 -3.21 13.44
C ILE A 106 -10.18 -3.83 14.22
N SER A 107 -11.22 -3.05 14.48
CA SER A 107 -12.26 -3.45 15.41
C SER A 107 -12.94 -4.77 15.06
N GLN A 108 -12.93 -5.17 13.81
CA GLN A 108 -13.47 -6.48 13.43
C GLN A 108 -12.41 -7.33 12.78
N GLY A 109 -11.17 -7.06 13.05
CA GLY A 109 -10.05 -7.71 12.43
C GLY A 109 -9.79 -9.11 12.92
N GLY A 110 -10.49 -9.53 13.88
CA GLY A 110 -10.42 -10.91 14.19
C GLY A 110 -9.13 -11.37 14.72
N VAL A 111 -8.61 -10.70 15.57
CA VAL A 111 -7.48 -11.22 16.09
C VAL A 111 -7.40 -12.29 16.87
#